data_5f2492d0719f1474619834d4a5873d69
#
_entry.id   5f2492d0719f1474619834d4a5873d69
#
_cell.length_a   1.000
_cell.length_b   1.000
_cell.length_c   1.000
_cell.angle_alpha   90.00
_cell.angle_beta   90.00
_cell.angle_gamma   90.00
#
_symmetry.space_group_name_H-M   'P 1'
#
loop_
_entity.id
_entity.type
_entity.pdbx_description
1 polymer ?
#
loop_
_entity_poly.entity_id
_entity_poly.type
_entity_poly.pdbx_seq_one_letter_code
_entity_poly.pdbx_strand_id
1 'polypeptide(L)'
;MKRIQTILCAMILFSCAAAFAQGGFGGGRNGFGGGFGGRNGFGRGMGGFLGGGFGGPGFGQDRPSAADTASPETDWKKRAFGAGQYDTSSFMAGEIYVNVVLFESNGKTDPDTENWSKAEIEKIVAHVKEACAWWEEMWKRKNYLGKLHFTVGTEHAATPFQTAYEPITHGAYRDDRLWIGEFLNSLGYTGDKNRMLYRYTNDTIVKHDAHFAFTIFVVKADNDRDHYFSDNYRSYTLGRQYEGVSDTYILVAYSKAYDWYSSQSFAHEMAHIFGAADEYPGQGRYTDRAGYYGVQNTNAPDGNPDRNSIVPSLMNSSISTAFERHITSPQSLEMIGWRDSDGDRVIDVLDAPIDVTDFSSKMKLSDSTYEFTGTFTVRKVPNHNNTKAITLNSVDRLLYRNGESGEWKQVNDKDWGEESRTISHQFKLPKNAMLQWKVIDASGTAESKTYTIGGVRDPKAGINRRTQSAKFSFTPATPDTGIVRYKLRVDDKVCELGEQSTYTLSGISNGRHTWAIQGVYSDGSVTDWLPCGTFTMQSN
;
A
#
# COMPACT_ATOMS: atom_id res chain seq x y z
N MET A 1 -22.41 -52.02 -13.48
CA MET A 1 -23.87 -51.89 -13.65
C MET A 1 -24.28 -50.46 -13.28
N LYS A 2 -24.89 -49.75 -14.26
CA LYS A 2 -25.78 -48.58 -14.14
C LYS A 2 -25.17 -47.32 -13.52
N ARG A 3 -25.33 -46.11 -14.04
CA ARG A 3 -25.78 -45.54 -15.36
C ARG A 3 -25.32 -44.11 -15.39
N ILE A 4 -24.85 -43.67 -16.53
CA ILE A 4 -24.61 -42.32 -16.99
C ILE A 4 -25.93 -41.55 -17.04
N GLN A 5 -25.95 -40.30 -16.61
CA GLN A 5 -26.93 -39.32 -17.12
C GLN A 5 -26.25 -37.97 -17.33
N THR A 6 -26.09 -37.68 -18.60
CA THR A 6 -25.77 -36.42 -19.24
C THR A 6 -27.02 -35.53 -19.22
N ILE A 7 -26.90 -34.25 -18.82
CA ILE A 7 -27.91 -33.25 -19.15
C ILE A 7 -27.21 -32.06 -19.82
N LEU A 8 -27.55 -31.93 -21.09
CA LEU A 8 -27.33 -30.82 -22.01
C LEU A 8 -28.36 -29.74 -21.66
N CYS A 9 -27.99 -28.48 -21.55
CA CYS A 9 -28.95 -27.39 -21.65
C CYS A 9 -28.42 -26.22 -22.48
N ALA A 10 -29.29 -25.83 -23.37
CA ALA A 10 -29.07 -24.99 -24.53
C ALA A 10 -28.88 -23.51 -24.24
N MET A 11 -28.11 -22.86 -25.09
CA MET A 11 -28.08 -21.41 -25.33
C MET A 11 -29.44 -20.91 -25.89
N ILE A 12 -29.91 -19.81 -25.34
CA ILE A 12 -30.93 -18.98 -26.01
C ILE A 12 -30.37 -17.57 -26.15
N LEU A 13 -30.02 -17.22 -27.36
CA LEU A 13 -29.80 -15.87 -27.86
C LEU A 13 -31.14 -15.18 -28.05
N PHE A 14 -31.31 -13.99 -27.49
CA PHE A 14 -32.33 -13.04 -27.95
C PHE A 14 -31.66 -11.71 -28.29
N SER A 15 -31.58 -11.47 -29.57
CA SER A 15 -31.43 -10.16 -30.20
C SER A 15 -32.78 -9.47 -30.25
N CYS A 16 -32.86 -8.18 -29.87
CA CYS A 16 -33.93 -7.33 -30.33
C CYS A 16 -33.42 -5.93 -30.64
N ALA A 17 -33.73 -5.55 -31.86
CA ALA A 17 -33.35 -4.31 -32.52
C ALA A 17 -34.25 -3.14 -32.10
N ALA A 18 -33.77 -1.95 -32.41
CA ALA A 18 -34.37 -0.63 -32.21
C ALA A 18 -35.74 -0.43 -32.83
N ALA A 19 -36.56 0.41 -32.19
CA ALA A 19 -37.57 1.21 -32.88
C ALA A 19 -37.72 2.57 -32.21
N PHE A 20 -37.52 3.61 -33.01
CA PHE A 20 -37.85 5.02 -32.74
C PHE A 20 -39.33 5.22 -32.68
N ALA A 21 -39.85 6.00 -31.72
CA ALA A 21 -41.04 6.80 -31.90
C ALA A 21 -40.98 8.06 -31.02
N GLN A 22 -41.09 9.20 -31.66
CA GLN A 22 -41.32 10.52 -31.08
C GLN A 22 -42.72 10.61 -30.48
N GLY A 23 -42.87 11.32 -29.37
CA GLY A 23 -44.13 11.76 -28.83
C GLY A 23 -43.90 12.59 -27.57
N GLY A 24 -43.93 13.93 -27.69
CA GLY A 24 -43.90 14.84 -26.57
C GLY A 24 -45.23 14.91 -25.84
N PHE A 25 -45.20 15.25 -24.57
CA PHE A 25 -46.00 16.22 -23.82
C PHE A 25 -45.80 16.08 -22.32
N GLY A 26 -45.35 17.15 -21.72
CA GLY A 26 -45.94 17.80 -20.55
C GLY A 26 -45.71 17.22 -19.15
N GLY A 27 -44.90 17.90 -18.38
CA GLY A 27 -45.22 18.26 -17.01
C GLY A 27 -45.02 17.19 -15.93
N GLY A 28 -43.96 17.34 -15.16
CA GLY A 28 -43.81 16.63 -13.88
C GLY A 28 -42.39 16.71 -13.33
N ARG A 29 -42.02 17.82 -12.71
CA ARG A 29 -40.80 17.96 -11.92
C ARG A 29 -40.89 17.02 -10.73
N ASN A 30 -39.98 16.09 -10.63
CA ASN A 30 -39.37 15.61 -9.40
C ASN A 30 -38.14 14.77 -9.78
N GLY A 31 -37.03 15.46 -10.03
CA GLY A 31 -35.70 14.89 -10.17
C GLY A 31 -34.96 15.18 -8.90
N PHE A 32 -34.85 14.23 -7.98
CA PHE A 32 -33.91 14.27 -6.87
C PHE A 32 -32.55 13.82 -7.37
N GLY A 33 -31.78 14.74 -7.91
CA GLY A 33 -30.33 14.66 -8.02
C GLY A 33 -29.75 15.47 -6.88
N GLY A 34 -29.51 14.88 -5.75
CA GLY A 34 -28.75 15.51 -4.66
C GLY A 34 -27.29 15.53 -5.02
N GLY A 35 -26.89 16.49 -5.86
CA GLY A 35 -25.49 16.80 -6.06
C GLY A 35 -24.99 17.58 -4.83
N PHE A 36 -23.79 17.31 -4.41
CA PHE A 36 -22.98 18.23 -3.61
C PHE A 36 -22.69 19.46 -4.49
N GLY A 37 -23.66 20.30 -4.68
CA GLY A 37 -23.57 21.49 -5.51
C GLY A 37 -23.89 22.71 -4.69
N GLY A 38 -22.87 23.42 -4.26
CA GLY A 38 -23.02 24.79 -3.80
C GLY A 38 -23.78 25.58 -4.84
N ARG A 39 -24.82 26.26 -4.42
CA ARG A 39 -25.56 27.22 -5.24
C ARG A 39 -24.60 28.27 -5.79
N ASN A 40 -24.66 28.47 -7.11
CA ASN A 40 -24.06 29.58 -7.84
C ASN A 40 -24.05 30.89 -7.06
N GLY A 41 -22.88 31.36 -6.70
CA GLY A 41 -22.76 32.67 -6.06
C GLY A 41 -21.36 33.19 -5.85
N PHE A 42 -20.29 32.51 -6.30
CA PHE A 42 -18.95 33.07 -6.34
C PHE A 42 -18.18 32.64 -7.59
N GLY A 43 -18.66 33.07 -8.72
CA GLY A 43 -17.84 33.15 -9.93
C GLY A 43 -16.91 34.36 -9.85
N ARG A 44 -15.76 34.23 -9.19
CA ARG A 44 -14.51 34.99 -9.44
C ARG A 44 -13.45 34.50 -8.45
N GLY A 45 -12.45 33.78 -8.96
CA GLY A 45 -11.15 33.74 -8.31
C GLY A 45 -10.63 32.42 -7.79
N MET A 46 -10.83 31.31 -8.49
CA MET A 46 -9.97 30.11 -8.30
C MET A 46 -9.41 29.61 -9.64
N GLY A 47 -9.01 30.52 -10.49
CA GLY A 47 -8.18 30.25 -11.66
C GLY A 47 -6.77 30.69 -11.38
N GLY A 48 -5.92 29.82 -10.85
CA GLY A 48 -4.53 30.19 -10.60
C GLY A 48 -3.83 29.33 -9.56
N PHE A 49 -4.00 27.99 -9.58
CA PHE A 49 -3.36 27.09 -8.62
C PHE A 49 -2.18 26.29 -9.19
N LEU A 50 -1.56 26.81 -10.25
CA LEU A 50 -0.23 26.37 -10.69
C LEU A 50 0.67 27.60 -10.80
N GLY A 51 1.46 27.88 -9.74
CA GLY A 51 2.57 28.84 -9.82
C GLY A 51 2.43 30.13 -9.02
N GLY A 52 1.77 30.14 -7.89
CA GLY A 52 1.75 31.29 -7.00
C GLY A 52 1.67 30.83 -5.56
N GLY A 53 2.70 31.13 -4.76
CA GLY A 53 2.76 30.76 -3.36
C GLY A 53 1.51 31.20 -2.61
N PHE A 54 0.80 30.26 -2.02
CA PHE A 54 -0.18 30.54 -1.00
C PHE A 54 0.53 30.98 0.28
N GLY A 55 0.70 32.25 0.42
CA GLY A 55 0.86 32.89 1.71
C GLY A 55 -0.49 32.97 2.41
N GLY A 56 -1.10 31.84 2.77
CA GLY A 56 -2.11 31.81 3.81
C GLY A 56 -1.41 32.07 5.13
N PRO A 57 -1.97 32.90 6.03
CA PRO A 57 -1.31 33.20 7.29
C PRO A 57 -1.18 31.90 8.09
N GLY A 58 0.03 31.37 8.24
CA GLY A 58 0.35 30.36 9.23
C GLY A 58 0.86 29.00 8.79
N PHE A 59 0.79 28.60 7.52
CA PHE A 59 1.20 27.23 7.11
C PHE A 59 2.70 27.04 6.85
N GLY A 60 3.48 28.12 6.72
CA GLY A 60 4.92 28.05 6.46
C GLY A 60 5.81 27.96 7.70
N GLN A 61 5.26 28.13 8.91
CA GLN A 61 6.04 28.17 10.15
C GLN A 61 5.84 26.99 11.09
N ASP A 62 4.86 26.12 10.85
CA ASP A 62 4.51 25.03 11.75
C ASP A 62 5.08 23.66 11.34
N ARG A 63 6.16 23.62 10.56
CA ARG A 63 6.99 22.42 10.54
C ARG A 63 7.71 22.35 11.88
N PRO A 64 7.40 21.36 12.75
CA PRO A 64 8.15 21.19 13.99
C PRO A 64 9.63 21.05 13.67
N SER A 65 10.47 21.65 14.51
CA SER A 65 11.91 21.40 14.44
C SER A 65 12.17 19.91 14.70
N ALA A 66 13.30 19.40 14.26
CA ALA A 66 13.71 18.01 14.52
C ALA A 66 13.68 17.63 16.03
N ALA A 67 13.67 18.61 16.91
CA ALA A 67 13.53 18.43 18.36
C ALA A 67 12.10 18.09 18.82
N ASP A 68 11.06 18.38 18.00
CA ASP A 68 9.67 18.07 18.32
C ASP A 68 9.25 16.64 17.85
N THR A 69 10.17 15.88 17.27
CA THR A 69 9.88 14.59 16.62
C THR A 69 9.95 13.39 17.56
N ALA A 70 10.32 13.57 18.80
CA ALA A 70 10.43 12.48 19.75
C ALA A 70 9.43 12.61 20.90
N SER A 71 8.32 11.88 20.83
CA SER A 71 7.80 11.26 22.05
C SER A 71 8.82 10.17 22.46
N PRO A 72 9.45 10.23 23.63
CA PRO A 72 10.57 9.34 23.97
C PRO A 72 10.21 7.86 24.10
N GLU A 73 8.97 7.48 24.03
CA GLU A 73 8.45 6.15 24.35
C GLU A 73 7.68 5.46 23.22
N THR A 74 7.60 6.06 22.03
CA THR A 74 6.84 5.45 20.92
C THR A 74 7.59 4.23 20.39
N ASP A 75 7.06 3.03 20.57
CA ASP A 75 7.58 1.82 19.93
C ASP A 75 7.23 1.83 18.44
N TRP A 76 8.14 2.36 17.63
CA TRP A 76 7.99 2.48 16.18
C TRP A 76 8.12 1.14 15.42
N LYS A 77 8.37 0.02 16.10
CA LYS A 77 8.64 -1.28 15.47
C LYS A 77 7.47 -1.81 14.62
N LYS A 78 6.25 -1.39 14.94
CA LYS A 78 5.05 -1.85 14.24
C LYS A 78 4.48 -0.83 13.27
N ARG A 79 5.08 0.34 13.18
CA ARG A 79 4.71 1.34 12.18
C ARG A 79 5.14 0.90 10.77
N ALA A 80 4.50 1.47 9.76
CA ALA A 80 5.03 1.41 8.40
C ALA A 80 6.48 1.89 8.38
N PHE A 81 7.39 1.11 7.82
CA PHE A 81 8.80 1.47 7.80
C PHE A 81 9.05 2.70 6.91
N GLY A 82 9.78 3.65 7.44
CA GLY A 82 9.97 4.97 6.84
C GLY A 82 8.90 5.98 7.24
N ALA A 83 7.84 5.55 7.93
CA ALA A 83 6.81 6.46 8.42
C ALA A 83 7.35 7.37 9.51
N GLY A 84 7.12 8.66 9.36
CA GLY A 84 7.36 9.67 10.38
C GLY A 84 6.06 10.11 11.06
N GLN A 85 6.16 11.11 11.89
CA GLN A 85 5.03 11.67 12.65
C GLN A 85 3.85 12.12 11.78
N TYR A 86 4.09 12.55 10.54
CA TYR A 86 3.07 13.03 9.59
C TYR A 86 2.55 11.95 8.64
N ASP A 87 2.99 10.71 8.79
CA ASP A 87 2.61 9.59 7.93
C ASP A 87 1.58 8.69 8.63
N THR A 88 0.44 9.29 8.98
CA THR A 88 -0.61 8.62 9.75
C THR A 88 -1.59 7.83 8.90
N SER A 89 -1.61 8.06 7.57
CA SER A 89 -2.52 7.43 6.61
C SER A 89 -1.95 7.45 5.17
N SER A 90 -0.68 7.06 4.99
CA SER A 90 0.03 7.23 3.72
C SER A 90 -0.54 6.41 2.57
N PHE A 91 -1.04 5.21 2.84
CA PHE A 91 -1.75 4.34 1.88
C PHE A 91 -2.68 3.38 2.63
N MET A 92 -3.70 2.87 1.94
CA MET A 92 -4.75 2.05 2.55
C MET A 92 -4.34 0.56 2.53
N ALA A 93 -3.57 0.11 3.51
CA ALA A 93 -3.19 -1.29 3.69
C ALA A 93 -2.78 -1.57 5.14
N GLY A 94 -2.76 -2.82 5.53
CA GLY A 94 -2.37 -3.27 6.87
C GLY A 94 -3.47 -3.14 7.91
N GLU A 95 -3.09 -2.90 9.17
CA GLU A 95 -3.98 -2.65 10.30
C GLU A 95 -4.24 -1.15 10.42
N ILE A 96 -5.50 -0.73 10.37
CA ILE A 96 -5.90 0.67 10.42
C ILE A 96 -6.87 0.87 11.58
N TYR A 97 -6.59 1.81 12.46
CA TYR A 97 -7.48 2.14 13.57
C TYR A 97 -8.29 3.40 13.28
N VAL A 98 -9.62 3.30 13.44
CA VAL A 98 -10.56 4.39 13.19
C VAL A 98 -11.17 4.83 14.49
N ASN A 99 -10.80 6.01 15.01
CA ASN A 99 -11.50 6.61 16.14
C ASN A 99 -12.84 7.19 15.67
N VAL A 100 -13.91 7.00 16.44
CA VAL A 100 -15.20 7.67 16.23
C VAL A 100 -15.49 8.56 17.41
N VAL A 101 -15.64 9.86 17.16
CA VAL A 101 -15.92 10.87 18.18
C VAL A 101 -17.18 11.62 17.82
N LEU A 102 -18.14 11.66 18.74
CA LEU A 102 -19.38 12.41 18.59
C LEU A 102 -19.35 13.67 19.48
N PHE A 103 -19.94 14.75 19.00
CA PHE A 103 -20.02 16.01 19.75
C PHE A 103 -21.45 16.37 20.12
N GLU A 104 -21.60 16.97 21.29
CA GLU A 104 -22.81 17.64 21.78
C GLU A 104 -22.44 18.98 22.41
N SER A 105 -23.31 19.98 22.29
CA SER A 105 -23.12 21.23 23.01
C SER A 105 -23.47 21.05 24.50
N ASN A 106 -22.72 21.70 25.37
CA ASN A 106 -23.05 21.79 26.81
C ASN A 106 -23.76 23.08 27.17
N GLY A 107 -24.19 23.88 26.18
CA GLY A 107 -24.94 25.12 26.35
C GLY A 107 -24.16 26.31 26.92
N LYS A 108 -22.80 26.22 27.01
CA LYS A 108 -22.01 27.31 27.61
C LYS A 108 -21.81 28.50 26.69
N THR A 109 -21.51 28.25 25.44
CA THR A 109 -21.28 29.30 24.42
C THR A 109 -22.46 29.36 23.46
N ASP A 110 -22.82 28.22 22.90
CA ASP A 110 -23.98 28.10 22.02
C ASP A 110 -25.10 27.31 22.68
N PRO A 111 -26.37 27.58 22.32
CA PRO A 111 -27.49 26.76 22.80
C PRO A 111 -27.29 25.29 22.43
N ASP A 112 -27.62 24.40 23.35
CA ASP A 112 -27.66 22.97 23.11
C ASP A 112 -28.93 22.63 22.32
N THR A 113 -28.75 22.39 21.00
CA THR A 113 -29.84 22.13 20.06
C THR A 113 -29.83 20.72 19.49
N GLU A 114 -28.68 20.02 19.53
CA GLU A 114 -28.49 18.73 18.93
C GLU A 114 -27.95 17.72 19.96
N ASN A 115 -28.77 16.74 20.32
CA ASN A 115 -28.42 15.71 21.31
C ASN A 115 -28.52 14.31 20.70
N TRP A 116 -27.54 13.44 20.97
CA TRP A 116 -27.51 12.06 20.51
C TRP A 116 -28.38 11.15 21.38
N SER A 117 -29.29 10.42 20.76
CA SER A 117 -29.87 9.24 21.40
C SER A 117 -28.94 8.03 21.27
N LYS A 118 -29.06 7.08 22.19
CA LYS A 118 -28.32 5.82 22.14
C LYS A 118 -28.48 5.09 20.77
N ALA A 119 -29.69 5.08 20.23
CA ALA A 119 -29.97 4.44 18.94
C ALA A 119 -29.24 5.11 17.77
N GLU A 120 -29.10 6.43 17.80
CA GLU A 120 -28.34 7.17 16.78
C GLU A 120 -26.85 6.91 16.91
N ILE A 121 -26.30 6.86 18.12
CA ILE A 121 -24.92 6.48 18.38
C ILE A 121 -24.61 5.10 17.80
N GLU A 122 -25.44 4.11 18.12
CA GLU A 122 -25.31 2.73 17.60
C GLU A 122 -25.36 2.71 16.08
N LYS A 123 -26.21 3.54 15.48
CA LYS A 123 -26.39 3.65 14.04
C LYS A 123 -25.17 4.26 13.34
N ILE A 124 -24.63 5.35 13.88
CA ILE A 124 -23.38 5.95 13.37
C ILE A 124 -22.22 4.94 13.40
N VAL A 125 -22.07 4.25 14.53
CA VAL A 125 -21.04 3.21 14.65
C VAL A 125 -21.24 2.09 13.61
N ALA A 126 -22.50 1.70 13.36
CA ALA A 126 -22.82 0.70 12.35
C ALA A 126 -22.45 1.18 10.93
N HIS A 127 -22.77 2.43 10.57
CA HIS A 127 -22.41 3.02 9.29
C HIS A 127 -20.89 3.10 9.07
N VAL A 128 -20.13 3.49 10.10
CA VAL A 128 -18.65 3.50 10.02
C VAL A 128 -18.11 2.09 9.83
N LYS A 129 -18.64 1.10 10.55
CA LYS A 129 -18.23 -0.31 10.37
C LYS A 129 -18.57 -0.85 8.97
N GLU A 130 -19.72 -0.47 8.43
CA GLU A 130 -20.13 -0.85 7.08
C GLU A 130 -19.19 -0.23 6.03
N ALA A 131 -18.79 1.03 6.19
CA ALA A 131 -17.82 1.69 5.33
C ALA A 131 -16.43 1.00 5.39
N CYS A 132 -15.96 0.63 6.58
CA CYS A 132 -14.74 -0.15 6.76
C CYS A 132 -14.83 -1.52 6.07
N ALA A 133 -15.91 -2.25 6.29
CA ALA A 133 -16.16 -3.56 5.69
C ALA A 133 -16.24 -3.48 4.16
N TRP A 134 -16.76 -2.38 3.61
CA TRP A 134 -16.79 -2.13 2.16
C TRP A 134 -15.38 -2.10 1.56
N TRP A 135 -14.42 -1.42 2.20
CA TRP A 135 -13.03 -1.38 1.76
C TRP A 135 -12.31 -2.72 1.92
N GLU A 136 -12.56 -3.43 3.02
CA GLU A 136 -12.01 -4.78 3.22
C GLU A 136 -12.55 -5.76 2.17
N GLU A 137 -13.82 -5.65 1.80
CA GLU A 137 -14.42 -6.46 0.73
C GLU A 137 -13.84 -6.09 -0.64
N MET A 138 -13.58 -4.80 -0.90
CA MET A 138 -12.90 -4.36 -2.13
C MET A 138 -11.50 -4.98 -2.25
N TRP A 139 -10.73 -5.01 -1.15
CA TRP A 139 -9.43 -5.69 -1.10
C TRP A 139 -9.54 -7.15 -1.49
N LYS A 140 -10.49 -7.88 -0.91
CA LYS A 140 -10.75 -9.29 -1.21
C LYS A 140 -11.15 -9.51 -2.67
N ARG A 141 -12.02 -8.65 -3.22
CA ARG A 141 -12.47 -8.73 -4.63
C ARG A 141 -11.34 -8.46 -5.62
N LYS A 142 -10.38 -7.63 -5.28
CA LYS A 142 -9.14 -7.44 -6.05
C LYS A 142 -8.20 -8.64 -5.93
N ASN A 143 -8.46 -9.55 -4.98
CA ASN A 143 -7.64 -10.71 -4.71
C ASN A 143 -6.19 -10.35 -4.35
N TYR A 144 -6.00 -9.20 -3.72
CA TYR A 144 -4.69 -8.77 -3.26
C TYR A 144 -4.20 -9.66 -2.12
N LEU A 145 -2.92 -9.95 -2.13
CA LEU A 145 -2.21 -10.60 -1.03
C LEU A 145 -1.86 -9.58 0.04
N GLY A 146 -1.49 -10.06 1.23
CA GLY A 146 -1.30 -9.19 2.39
C GLY A 146 -2.63 -8.91 3.10
N LYS A 147 -2.68 -7.83 3.87
CA LYS A 147 -3.78 -7.54 4.79
C LYS A 147 -4.32 -6.11 4.63
N LEU A 148 -5.62 -5.97 4.66
CA LEU A 148 -6.32 -4.74 4.99
C LEU A 148 -7.36 -5.06 6.06
N HIS A 149 -7.27 -4.40 7.21
CA HIS A 149 -8.22 -4.57 8.29
C HIS A 149 -8.42 -3.26 9.06
N PHE A 150 -9.69 -2.93 9.34
CA PHE A 150 -10.06 -1.76 10.11
C PHE A 150 -10.57 -2.16 11.49
N THR A 151 -10.01 -1.57 12.53
CA THR A 151 -10.53 -1.65 13.89
C THR A 151 -11.22 -0.33 14.24
N VAL A 152 -12.51 -0.39 14.58
CA VAL A 152 -13.31 0.80 14.89
C VAL A 152 -13.35 1.00 16.40
N GLY A 153 -12.71 2.07 16.88
CA GLY A 153 -12.75 2.53 18.26
C GLY A 153 -14.01 3.33 18.55
N THR A 154 -14.78 2.91 19.55
CA THR A 154 -16.09 3.50 19.89
C THR A 154 -16.12 4.17 21.26
N GLU A 155 -14.98 4.32 21.91
CA GLU A 155 -14.85 4.88 23.26
C GLU A 155 -15.49 6.29 23.35
N HIS A 156 -15.14 7.17 22.39
CA HIS A 156 -15.66 8.54 22.32
C HIS A 156 -16.97 8.69 21.55
N ALA A 157 -17.47 7.62 20.93
CA ALA A 157 -18.82 7.56 20.38
C ALA A 157 -19.84 7.16 21.44
N ALA A 158 -19.51 6.17 22.28
CA ALA A 158 -20.40 5.69 23.34
C ALA A 158 -20.76 6.77 24.37
N THR A 159 -19.86 7.75 24.54
CA THR A 159 -20.10 8.93 25.39
C THR A 159 -19.71 10.17 24.58
N PRO A 160 -20.67 10.84 23.92
CA PRO A 160 -20.40 12.03 23.12
C PRO A 160 -19.69 13.12 23.93
N PHE A 161 -18.69 13.75 23.30
CA PHE A 161 -17.90 14.78 23.94
C PHE A 161 -18.71 16.08 24.06
N GLN A 162 -18.80 16.60 25.31
CA GLN A 162 -19.52 17.82 25.64
C GLN A 162 -18.64 19.05 25.39
N THR A 163 -18.83 19.72 24.22
CA THR A 163 -18.15 20.97 23.89
C THR A 163 -18.93 22.21 24.32
N ALA A 164 -18.27 23.35 24.42
CA ALA A 164 -18.94 24.62 24.67
C ALA A 164 -19.74 25.15 23.47
N TYR A 165 -19.54 24.57 22.30
CA TYR A 165 -20.10 25.04 21.04
C TYR A 165 -21.17 24.07 20.54
N GLU A 166 -22.10 24.59 19.71
CA GLU A 166 -22.97 23.78 18.87
C GLU A 166 -22.35 23.65 17.48
N PRO A 167 -21.59 22.57 17.19
CA PRO A 167 -20.69 22.55 16.03
C PRO A 167 -21.37 22.78 14.69
N ILE A 168 -22.64 22.32 14.52
CA ILE A 168 -23.33 22.48 13.23
C ILE A 168 -23.61 23.94 12.86
N THR A 169 -23.69 24.84 13.84
CA THR A 169 -23.91 26.27 13.61
C THR A 169 -22.66 27.02 13.16
N HIS A 170 -21.51 26.35 13.17
CA HIS A 170 -20.21 26.88 12.78
C HIS A 170 -19.72 26.35 11.44
N GLY A 171 -18.59 26.91 10.93
CA GLY A 171 -17.97 26.46 9.70
C GLY A 171 -17.09 25.23 9.91
N ALA A 172 -17.27 24.18 9.11
CA ALA A 172 -16.44 22.97 9.14
C ALA A 172 -14.95 23.27 8.94
N TYR A 173 -14.63 24.14 7.97
CA TYR A 173 -13.24 24.45 7.63
C TYR A 173 -12.60 25.47 8.58
N ARG A 174 -13.36 26.48 8.98
CA ARG A 174 -12.81 27.64 9.73
C ARG A 174 -12.82 27.47 11.22
N ASP A 175 -13.84 26.80 11.74
CA ASP A 175 -14.16 26.83 13.15
C ASP A 175 -14.03 25.49 13.86
N ASP A 176 -13.76 24.39 13.14
CA ASP A 176 -13.58 23.04 13.70
C ASP A 176 -12.54 22.97 14.83
N ARG A 177 -11.55 23.88 14.80
CA ARG A 177 -10.55 24.04 15.87
C ARG A 177 -11.15 24.33 17.24
N LEU A 178 -12.37 24.88 17.30
CA LEU A 178 -13.04 25.23 18.54
C LEU A 178 -13.38 23.97 19.34
N TRP A 179 -14.19 23.09 18.77
CA TRP A 179 -14.64 21.87 19.46
C TRP A 179 -13.66 20.71 19.37
N ILE A 180 -12.97 20.53 18.24
CA ILE A 180 -11.89 19.54 18.13
C ILE A 180 -10.74 19.90 19.06
N GLY A 181 -10.42 21.21 19.18
CA GLY A 181 -9.42 21.69 20.14
C GLY A 181 -9.80 21.40 21.60
N GLU A 182 -11.07 21.63 21.99
CA GLU A 182 -11.55 21.28 23.34
C GLU A 182 -11.44 19.78 23.62
N PHE A 183 -11.82 18.94 22.64
CA PHE A 183 -11.70 17.49 22.77
C PHE A 183 -10.25 17.06 23.00
N LEU A 184 -9.33 17.52 22.15
CA LEU A 184 -7.91 17.17 22.27
C LEU A 184 -7.28 17.69 23.56
N ASN A 185 -7.64 18.92 23.98
CA ASN A 185 -7.20 19.49 25.25
C ASN A 185 -7.69 18.65 26.45
N SER A 186 -8.91 18.11 26.39
CA SER A 186 -9.45 17.25 27.45
C SER A 186 -8.68 15.94 27.60
N LEU A 187 -8.01 15.50 26.53
CA LEU A 187 -7.12 14.34 26.53
C LEU A 187 -5.67 14.67 26.90
N GLY A 188 -5.38 15.96 27.22
CA GLY A 188 -4.06 16.42 27.63
C GLY A 188 -3.15 16.89 26.49
N TYR A 189 -3.62 16.92 25.25
CA TYR A 189 -2.86 17.51 24.13
C TYR A 189 -2.96 19.05 24.19
N THR A 190 -1.86 19.72 23.85
CA THR A 190 -1.78 21.18 23.86
C THR A 190 -1.07 21.69 22.62
N GLY A 191 -1.44 22.89 22.16
CA GLY A 191 -0.83 23.56 21.02
C GLY A 191 -1.80 23.82 19.85
N ASP A 192 -1.29 23.90 18.65
CA ASP A 192 -2.11 24.01 17.44
C ASP A 192 -2.92 22.73 17.17
N LYS A 193 -4.16 22.89 16.66
CA LYS A 193 -5.08 21.78 16.39
C LYS A 193 -4.43 20.66 15.55
N ASN A 194 -3.75 21.02 14.47
CA ASN A 194 -3.18 20.04 13.56
C ASN A 194 -2.04 19.27 14.24
N ARG A 195 -1.19 19.96 15.00
CA ARG A 195 -0.13 19.31 15.79
C ARG A 195 -0.71 18.37 16.84
N MET A 196 -1.75 18.80 17.54
CA MET A 196 -2.45 17.94 18.50
C MET A 196 -3.05 16.71 17.83
N LEU A 197 -3.67 16.85 16.65
CA LEU A 197 -4.24 15.75 15.88
C LEU A 197 -3.18 14.73 15.47
N TYR A 198 -2.03 15.17 14.93
CA TYR A 198 -0.94 14.25 14.59
C TYR A 198 -0.41 13.49 15.80
N ARG A 199 -0.24 14.15 16.93
CA ARG A 199 0.18 13.49 18.18
C ARG A 199 -0.86 12.48 18.65
N TYR A 200 -2.11 12.88 18.74
CA TYR A 200 -3.22 11.99 19.10
C TYR A 200 -3.32 10.77 18.19
N THR A 201 -3.20 10.98 16.88
CA THR A 201 -3.24 9.89 15.89
C THR A 201 -2.03 8.96 16.03
N ASN A 202 -0.82 9.48 16.25
CA ASN A 202 0.35 8.65 16.50
C ASN A 202 0.24 7.84 17.78
N ASP A 203 -0.25 8.44 18.88
CA ASP A 203 -0.47 7.74 20.14
C ASP A 203 -1.55 6.64 19.99
N THR A 204 -2.56 6.89 19.15
CA THR A 204 -3.57 5.89 18.77
C THR A 204 -2.95 4.72 18.02
N ILE A 205 -2.11 4.99 17.02
CA ILE A 205 -1.40 3.96 16.26
C ILE A 205 -0.61 3.05 17.19
N VAL A 206 0.15 3.63 18.10
CA VAL A 206 0.98 2.88 19.07
C VAL A 206 0.13 2.11 20.07
N LYS A 207 -0.85 2.77 20.67
CA LYS A 207 -1.75 2.16 21.67
C LYS A 207 -2.47 0.93 21.14
N HIS A 208 -2.86 0.95 19.87
CA HIS A 208 -3.67 -0.10 19.25
C HIS A 208 -2.90 -1.02 18.32
N ASP A 209 -1.57 -0.90 18.28
CA ASP A 209 -0.72 -1.73 17.45
C ASP A 209 -1.10 -1.70 15.97
N ALA A 210 -1.49 -0.52 15.49
CA ALA A 210 -1.92 -0.29 14.12
C ALA A 210 -0.76 0.24 13.25
N HIS A 211 -0.88 0.08 11.93
CA HIS A 211 0.05 0.69 10.97
C HIS A 211 -0.32 2.15 10.69
N PHE A 212 -1.63 2.41 10.60
CA PHE A 212 -2.20 3.74 10.36
C PHE A 212 -3.42 3.97 11.25
N ALA A 213 -3.78 5.24 11.41
CA ALA A 213 -5.01 5.62 12.09
C ALA A 213 -5.53 6.97 11.58
N PHE A 214 -6.82 7.20 11.80
CA PHE A 214 -7.48 8.49 11.62
C PHE A 214 -8.70 8.59 12.53
N THR A 215 -9.30 9.79 12.59
CA THR A 215 -10.47 10.04 13.43
C THR A 215 -11.65 10.49 12.58
N ILE A 216 -12.84 9.96 12.82
CA ILE A 216 -14.10 10.44 12.27
C ILE A 216 -14.80 11.23 13.36
N PHE A 217 -14.86 12.54 13.19
CA PHE A 217 -15.64 13.44 14.01
C PHE A 217 -17.03 13.59 13.41
N VAL A 218 -18.07 13.31 14.18
CA VAL A 218 -19.45 13.39 13.73
C VAL A 218 -20.21 14.41 14.55
N VAL A 219 -20.86 15.31 13.86
CA VAL A 219 -21.70 16.38 14.39
C VAL A 219 -23.14 16.10 14.02
N LYS A 220 -24.05 16.18 14.98
CA LYS A 220 -25.48 16.02 14.71
C LYS A 220 -26.06 17.29 14.07
N ALA A 221 -27.00 17.13 13.14
CA ALA A 221 -27.58 18.19 12.34
C ALA A 221 -29.08 17.98 12.04
N ASP A 222 -29.80 17.31 12.95
CA ASP A 222 -31.23 17.01 12.73
C ASP A 222 -32.12 18.25 12.82
N ASN A 223 -31.80 19.14 13.74
CA ASN A 223 -32.56 20.37 14.00
C ASN A 223 -32.00 21.57 13.22
N ASP A 224 -30.87 21.40 12.55
CA ASP A 224 -30.36 22.41 11.62
C ASP A 224 -31.22 22.47 10.35
N ARG A 225 -31.40 23.68 9.79
CA ARG A 225 -32.35 23.92 8.70
C ARG A 225 -32.01 23.19 7.41
N ASP A 226 -30.75 23.15 7.05
CA ASP A 226 -30.27 22.56 5.79
C ASP A 226 -29.36 21.36 5.99
N HIS A 227 -29.03 21.04 7.24
CA HIS A 227 -28.17 19.93 7.66
C HIS A 227 -26.70 20.06 7.20
N TYR A 228 -26.24 21.30 7.01
CA TYR A 228 -24.87 21.63 6.59
C TYR A 228 -24.20 22.55 7.63
N PHE A 229 -22.91 22.48 7.72
CA PHE A 229 -22.14 23.51 8.44
C PHE A 229 -22.35 24.89 7.82
N SER A 230 -22.15 25.94 8.58
CA SER A 230 -22.42 27.32 8.14
C SER A 230 -21.60 27.78 6.92
N ASP A 231 -20.57 27.05 6.54
CA ASP A 231 -19.75 27.25 5.33
C ASP A 231 -20.13 26.31 4.17
N ASN A 232 -21.30 25.68 4.25
CA ASN A 232 -21.92 24.79 3.26
C ASN A 232 -21.20 23.44 3.06
N TYR A 233 -20.38 22.99 3.98
CA TYR A 233 -19.84 21.64 4.00
C TYR A 233 -20.83 20.71 4.71
N ARG A 234 -20.93 19.48 4.25
CA ARG A 234 -21.60 18.39 4.94
C ARG A 234 -20.60 17.37 5.47
N SER A 235 -19.59 17.08 4.66
CA SER A 235 -18.42 16.31 5.04
C SER A 235 -17.16 17.05 4.60
N TYR A 236 -16.07 16.77 5.29
CA TYR A 236 -14.84 17.50 5.07
C TYR A 236 -13.63 16.65 5.46
N THR A 237 -12.69 16.55 4.52
CA THR A 237 -11.34 16.02 4.72
C THR A 237 -10.35 17.01 4.12
N LEU A 238 -9.20 17.24 4.76
CA LEU A 238 -8.25 18.26 4.29
C LEU A 238 -7.62 17.96 2.93
N GLY A 239 -7.52 16.69 2.55
CA GLY A 239 -6.95 16.27 1.27
C GLY A 239 -5.46 16.59 1.13
N ARG A 240 -4.67 16.51 2.23
CA ARG A 240 -3.25 16.93 2.25
C ARG A 240 -2.26 15.94 1.67
N GLN A 241 -2.69 14.77 1.24
CA GLN A 241 -1.78 13.74 0.70
C GLN A 241 -0.90 14.26 -0.45
N TYR A 242 -1.42 15.17 -1.27
CA TYR A 242 -0.64 15.76 -2.35
C TYR A 242 0.46 16.74 -1.85
N GLU A 243 0.39 17.20 -0.60
CA GLU A 243 1.45 18.01 0.04
C GLU A 243 2.52 17.12 0.69
N GLY A 244 2.39 15.80 0.61
CA GLY A 244 3.31 14.82 1.21
C GLY A 244 3.14 14.66 2.72
N VAL A 245 1.97 14.99 3.25
CA VAL A 245 1.55 14.74 4.63
C VAL A 245 0.22 14.00 4.61
N SER A 246 0.02 13.09 5.54
CA SER A 246 -1.23 12.35 5.68
C SER A 246 -2.32 13.21 6.29
N ASP A 247 -3.58 12.94 5.94
CA ASP A 247 -4.73 13.45 6.68
C ASP A 247 -4.95 12.66 7.97
N THR A 248 -5.56 13.30 8.95
CA THR A 248 -5.73 12.71 10.29
C THR A 248 -7.18 12.56 10.69
N TYR A 249 -8.11 13.25 10.01
CA TYR A 249 -9.51 13.22 10.39
C TYR A 249 -10.46 13.49 9.24
N ILE A 250 -11.69 13.02 9.42
CA ILE A 250 -12.90 13.32 8.67
C ILE A 250 -13.84 14.08 9.61
N LEU A 251 -14.51 15.13 9.14
CA LEU A 251 -15.59 15.80 9.84
C LEU A 251 -16.88 15.65 9.05
N VAL A 252 -17.93 15.14 9.67
CA VAL A 252 -19.22 14.86 9.02
C VAL A 252 -20.39 15.42 9.83
N ALA A 253 -21.30 16.14 9.16
CA ALA A 253 -22.61 16.46 9.69
C ALA A 253 -23.60 15.31 9.37
N TYR A 254 -24.11 14.68 10.41
CA TYR A 254 -25.11 13.61 10.31
C TYR A 254 -26.51 14.13 10.55
N SER A 255 -27.45 13.73 9.71
CA SER A 255 -28.87 13.94 9.91
C SER A 255 -29.66 12.69 9.51
N LYS A 256 -30.73 12.40 10.24
CA LYS A 256 -31.69 11.32 9.88
C LYS A 256 -32.24 11.44 8.47
N ALA A 257 -32.36 12.65 7.95
CA ALA A 257 -32.82 12.88 6.58
C ALA A 257 -31.89 12.23 5.52
N TYR A 258 -30.61 12.06 5.85
CA TYR A 258 -29.60 11.51 4.98
C TYR A 258 -28.96 10.22 5.51
N ASP A 259 -29.58 9.59 6.47
CA ASP A 259 -29.08 8.36 7.11
C ASP A 259 -28.77 7.25 6.09
N TRP A 260 -29.63 7.07 5.09
CA TRP A 260 -29.45 6.11 4.00
C TRP A 260 -28.18 6.31 3.17
N TYR A 261 -27.58 7.49 3.27
CA TYR A 261 -26.38 7.86 2.51
C TYR A 261 -25.11 7.77 3.36
N SER A 262 -25.23 7.54 4.67
CA SER A 262 -24.11 7.71 5.60
C SER A 262 -22.96 6.73 5.39
N SER A 263 -23.22 5.43 5.21
CA SER A 263 -22.15 4.44 4.99
C SER A 263 -21.30 4.72 3.75
N GLN A 264 -21.96 5.09 2.65
CA GLN A 264 -21.27 5.42 1.40
C GLN A 264 -20.49 6.75 1.52
N SER A 265 -21.02 7.71 2.28
CA SER A 265 -20.31 8.97 2.56
C SER A 265 -19.06 8.70 3.41
N PHE A 266 -19.15 7.91 4.46
CA PHE A 266 -17.96 7.53 5.23
C PHE A 266 -16.94 6.79 4.38
N ALA A 267 -17.34 5.85 3.54
CA ALA A 267 -16.41 5.13 2.66
C ALA A 267 -15.72 6.07 1.65
N HIS A 268 -16.44 7.07 1.13
CA HIS A 268 -15.91 8.11 0.24
C HIS A 268 -14.87 8.97 0.97
N GLU A 269 -15.22 9.51 2.13
CA GLU A 269 -14.29 10.34 2.93
C GLU A 269 -13.05 9.56 3.39
N MET A 270 -13.20 8.26 3.69
CA MET A 270 -12.05 7.39 3.99
C MET A 270 -11.08 7.31 2.82
N ALA A 271 -11.55 7.32 1.57
CA ALA A 271 -10.65 7.35 0.42
C ALA A 271 -9.81 8.63 0.37
N HIS A 272 -10.40 9.78 0.75
CA HIS A 272 -9.66 11.05 0.87
C HIS A 272 -8.56 10.98 1.93
N ILE A 273 -8.82 10.33 3.07
CA ILE A 273 -7.79 10.13 4.11
C ILE A 273 -6.53 9.49 3.52
N PHE A 274 -6.68 8.56 2.57
CA PHE A 274 -5.57 7.88 1.89
C PHE A 274 -5.20 8.50 0.54
N GLY A 275 -5.71 9.69 0.23
CA GLY A 275 -5.25 10.52 -0.88
C GLY A 275 -6.02 10.41 -2.19
N ALA A 276 -7.18 9.76 -2.22
CA ALA A 276 -8.04 9.82 -3.40
C ALA A 276 -8.58 11.23 -3.63
N ALA A 277 -8.69 11.64 -4.88
CA ALA A 277 -9.31 12.91 -5.26
C ALA A 277 -10.78 12.70 -5.63
N ASP A 278 -11.58 13.77 -5.51
CA ASP A 278 -12.92 13.81 -6.05
C ASP A 278 -12.93 13.66 -7.57
N GLU A 279 -13.91 12.93 -8.07
CA GLU A 279 -14.12 12.66 -9.49
C GLU A 279 -15.48 13.21 -9.97
N TYR A 280 -16.03 14.24 -9.34
CA TYR A 280 -17.31 14.84 -9.74
C TYR A 280 -17.17 16.32 -10.15
N PRO A 281 -18.12 16.87 -10.93
CA PRO A 281 -18.01 18.22 -11.47
C PRO A 281 -17.84 19.28 -10.40
N GLY A 282 -16.91 20.20 -10.63
CA GLY A 282 -16.66 21.35 -9.77
C GLY A 282 -15.69 21.09 -8.62
N GLN A 283 -15.26 19.84 -8.39
CA GLN A 283 -14.32 19.50 -7.32
C GLN A 283 -13.00 18.91 -7.85
N GLY A 284 -13.05 17.83 -8.64
CA GLY A 284 -11.87 17.24 -9.24
C GLY A 284 -11.70 17.59 -10.71
N ARG A 285 -10.45 17.79 -11.16
CA ARG A 285 -10.11 18.02 -12.57
C ARG A 285 -9.33 16.86 -13.15
N TYR A 286 -9.52 16.59 -14.41
CA TYR A 286 -8.81 15.55 -15.18
C TYR A 286 -7.28 15.66 -15.06
N THR A 287 -6.74 16.88 -14.96
CA THR A 287 -5.30 17.13 -14.89
C THR A 287 -4.72 17.07 -13.50
N ASP A 288 -5.55 17.04 -12.45
CA ASP A 288 -5.08 17.00 -11.07
C ASP A 288 -4.35 15.68 -10.80
N ARG A 289 -3.39 15.73 -9.89
CA ARG A 289 -2.65 14.55 -9.44
C ARG A 289 -2.80 14.40 -7.94
N ALA A 290 -3.05 13.18 -7.48
CA ALA A 290 -3.31 12.91 -6.08
C ALA A 290 -2.76 11.55 -5.64
N GLY A 291 -2.78 11.32 -4.32
CA GLY A 291 -2.40 10.07 -3.70
C GLY A 291 -0.91 9.80 -3.66
N TYR A 292 -0.55 8.63 -3.12
CA TYR A 292 0.84 8.23 -2.87
C TYR A 292 1.70 8.27 -4.14
N TYR A 293 1.15 7.85 -5.27
CA TYR A 293 1.87 7.80 -6.55
C TYR A 293 1.67 9.03 -7.43
N GLY A 294 0.92 10.04 -7.00
CA GLY A 294 0.61 11.23 -7.81
C GLY A 294 -0.15 10.89 -9.09
N VAL A 295 -1.16 10.04 -8.96
CA VAL A 295 -1.95 9.53 -10.09
C VAL A 295 -2.79 10.65 -10.68
N GLN A 296 -2.82 10.76 -12.00
CA GLN A 296 -3.67 11.72 -12.69
C GLN A 296 -5.15 11.34 -12.55
N ASN A 297 -6.00 12.31 -12.24
CA ASN A 297 -7.43 12.13 -11.97
C ASN A 297 -8.26 11.98 -13.27
N THR A 298 -7.92 10.96 -14.08
CA THR A 298 -8.50 10.80 -15.43
C THR A 298 -9.97 10.40 -15.43
N ASN A 299 -10.54 10.03 -14.28
CA ASN A 299 -11.97 9.75 -14.14
C ASN A 299 -12.80 11.00 -13.80
N ALA A 300 -12.16 12.14 -13.50
CA ALA A 300 -12.85 13.41 -13.28
C ALA A 300 -13.42 13.98 -14.60
N PRO A 301 -14.63 14.56 -14.59
CA PRO A 301 -15.27 15.10 -15.80
C PRO A 301 -14.71 16.45 -16.23
N ASP A 302 -14.19 17.25 -15.32
CA ASP A 302 -13.74 18.62 -15.58
C ASP A 302 -12.39 18.62 -16.30
N GLY A 303 -12.41 19.10 -17.55
CA GLY A 303 -11.24 19.07 -18.42
C GLY A 303 -10.95 17.71 -19.07
N ASN A 304 -11.80 16.71 -18.87
CA ASN A 304 -11.64 15.40 -19.49
C ASN A 304 -11.91 15.50 -21.00
N PRO A 305 -10.94 15.13 -21.86
CA PRO A 305 -11.09 15.18 -23.32
C PRO A 305 -12.06 14.10 -23.84
N ASP A 306 -12.26 13.01 -23.11
CA ASP A 306 -13.20 11.94 -23.44
C ASP A 306 -14.09 11.59 -22.24
N ARG A 307 -15.26 12.21 -22.18
CA ARG A 307 -16.23 11.96 -21.11
C ARG A 307 -16.83 10.54 -21.14
N ASN A 308 -16.70 9.82 -22.25
CA ASN A 308 -17.16 8.42 -22.32
C ASN A 308 -16.21 7.45 -21.62
N SER A 309 -14.99 7.89 -21.30
CA SER A 309 -14.03 7.11 -20.50
C SER A 309 -14.34 7.08 -19.01
N ILE A 310 -15.28 7.93 -18.55
CA ILE A 310 -15.64 8.02 -17.12
C ILE A 310 -16.41 6.78 -16.70
N VAL A 311 -15.92 6.12 -15.66
CA VAL A 311 -16.55 4.92 -15.08
C VAL A 311 -17.21 5.24 -13.74
N PRO A 312 -18.22 4.47 -13.32
CA PRO A 312 -18.79 4.59 -11.98
C PRO A 312 -17.71 4.42 -10.89
N SER A 313 -17.73 5.31 -9.90
CA SER A 313 -16.74 5.34 -8.84
C SER A 313 -17.35 5.82 -7.53
N LEU A 314 -16.79 5.33 -6.42
CA LEU A 314 -17.12 5.83 -5.09
C LEU A 314 -16.81 7.33 -4.97
N MET A 315 -15.84 7.83 -5.75
CA MET A 315 -15.37 9.22 -5.72
C MET A 315 -16.12 10.15 -6.69
N ASN A 316 -17.12 9.66 -7.44
CA ASN A 316 -17.87 10.49 -8.38
C ASN A 316 -19.38 10.51 -8.11
N SER A 317 -20.14 11.18 -8.97
CA SER A 317 -21.60 11.34 -8.81
C SER A 317 -22.40 10.04 -8.82
N SER A 318 -21.79 8.90 -9.14
CA SER A 318 -22.42 7.57 -9.07
C SER A 318 -22.12 6.81 -7.77
N ILE A 319 -21.74 7.51 -6.72
CA ILE A 319 -21.33 6.97 -5.42
C ILE A 319 -22.29 5.87 -4.88
N SER A 320 -23.60 6.06 -4.94
CA SER A 320 -24.56 5.06 -4.43
C SER A 320 -24.50 3.76 -5.24
N THR A 321 -24.47 3.84 -6.57
CA THR A 321 -24.31 2.67 -7.43
C THR A 321 -22.95 2.01 -7.22
N ALA A 322 -21.92 2.81 -7.04
CA ALA A 322 -20.56 2.34 -6.80
C ALA A 322 -20.47 1.60 -5.47
N PHE A 323 -21.05 2.15 -4.41
CA PHE A 323 -21.10 1.54 -3.09
C PHE A 323 -21.85 0.20 -3.11
N GLU A 324 -23.06 0.16 -3.66
CA GLU A 324 -23.87 -1.07 -3.78
C GLU A 324 -23.15 -2.19 -4.56
N ARG A 325 -22.43 -1.82 -5.63
CA ARG A 325 -21.74 -2.79 -6.49
C ARG A 325 -20.32 -3.11 -6.08
N HIS A 326 -19.77 -2.45 -5.08
CA HIS A 326 -18.37 -2.52 -4.69
C HIS A 326 -17.44 -2.25 -5.88
N ILE A 327 -17.55 -1.05 -6.44
CA ILE A 327 -16.70 -0.58 -7.54
C ILE A 327 -16.18 0.82 -7.26
N THR A 328 -14.98 1.10 -7.74
CA THR A 328 -14.44 2.46 -7.82
C THR A 328 -13.47 2.54 -9.01
N SER A 329 -13.06 3.75 -9.38
CA SER A 329 -12.17 3.93 -10.52
C SER A 329 -10.78 3.31 -10.27
N PRO A 330 -10.09 2.83 -11.30
CA PRO A 330 -8.70 2.39 -11.16
C PRO A 330 -7.80 3.49 -10.60
N GLN A 331 -8.04 4.75 -10.99
CA GLN A 331 -7.28 5.91 -10.53
C GLN A 331 -7.41 6.12 -9.03
N SER A 332 -8.62 6.06 -8.49
CA SER A 332 -8.86 6.15 -7.05
C SER A 332 -8.14 5.04 -6.28
N LEU A 333 -8.12 3.80 -6.81
CA LEU A 333 -7.39 2.70 -6.19
C LEU A 333 -5.88 2.96 -6.16
N GLU A 334 -5.30 3.40 -7.27
CA GLU A 334 -3.88 3.73 -7.29
C GLU A 334 -3.55 4.93 -6.38
N MET A 335 -4.44 5.93 -6.28
CA MET A 335 -4.26 7.07 -5.38
C MET A 335 -4.15 6.64 -3.92
N ILE A 336 -4.98 5.70 -3.47
CA ILE A 336 -4.92 5.15 -2.11
C ILE A 336 -3.80 4.12 -1.89
N GLY A 337 -2.91 3.94 -2.87
CA GLY A 337 -1.74 3.07 -2.78
C GLY A 337 -1.92 1.67 -3.37
N TRP A 338 -3.07 1.34 -3.98
CA TRP A 338 -3.35 0.01 -4.52
C TRP A 338 -2.87 -0.14 -5.97
N ARG A 339 -1.59 0.15 -6.19
CA ARG A 339 -0.91 -0.14 -7.45
C ARG A 339 -0.23 -1.50 -7.35
N ASP A 340 -0.41 -2.33 -8.36
CA ASP A 340 0.23 -3.62 -8.56
C ASP A 340 0.81 -3.60 -9.97
N SER A 341 2.10 -3.28 -10.05
CA SER A 341 2.76 -2.95 -11.34
C SER A 341 3.13 -4.16 -12.16
N ASP A 342 3.34 -5.32 -11.55
CA ASP A 342 3.75 -6.56 -12.22
C ASP A 342 2.64 -7.63 -12.26
N GLY A 343 1.51 -7.39 -11.57
CA GLY A 343 0.32 -8.22 -11.63
C GLY A 343 0.39 -9.48 -10.75
N ASP A 344 1.27 -9.51 -9.76
CA ASP A 344 1.44 -10.65 -8.86
C ASP A 344 0.46 -10.66 -7.68
N ARG A 345 -0.38 -9.63 -7.56
CA ARG A 345 -1.40 -9.39 -6.53
C ARG A 345 -0.84 -8.85 -5.20
N VAL A 346 0.41 -8.44 -5.17
CA VAL A 346 0.99 -7.68 -4.07
C VAL A 346 1.09 -6.23 -4.50
N ILE A 347 0.49 -5.30 -3.77
CA ILE A 347 0.59 -3.88 -4.14
C ILE A 347 2.02 -3.38 -3.96
N ASP A 348 2.49 -2.50 -4.84
CA ASP A 348 3.89 -2.05 -4.93
C ASP A 348 4.50 -1.63 -3.57
N VAL A 349 3.72 -0.98 -2.69
CA VAL A 349 4.19 -0.55 -1.36
C VAL A 349 4.44 -1.71 -0.39
N LEU A 350 3.95 -2.91 -0.70
CA LEU A 350 4.20 -4.16 0.03
C LEU A 350 5.18 -5.05 -0.71
N ASP A 351 5.27 -4.92 -2.04
CA ASP A 351 6.13 -5.71 -2.93
C ASP A 351 7.52 -5.07 -3.07
N ALA A 352 8.14 -4.76 -1.96
CA ALA A 352 9.47 -4.17 -1.96
C ALA A 352 10.51 -5.27 -1.72
N PRO A 353 11.45 -5.53 -2.67
CA PRO A 353 12.47 -6.55 -2.51
C PRO A 353 13.41 -6.21 -1.36
N ILE A 354 13.98 -7.25 -0.75
CA ILE A 354 15.00 -7.09 0.26
C ILE A 354 16.36 -6.95 -0.40
N ASP A 355 17.03 -5.83 -0.14
CA ASP A 355 18.42 -5.61 -0.52
C ASP A 355 19.35 -6.32 0.46
N VAL A 356 20.41 -6.91 -0.07
CA VAL A 356 21.42 -7.60 0.71
C VAL A 356 22.74 -6.86 0.55
N THR A 357 23.28 -6.41 1.68
CA THR A 357 24.57 -5.71 1.74
C THR A 357 25.49 -6.41 2.74
N ASP A 358 26.76 -6.05 2.72
CA ASP A 358 27.78 -6.57 3.64
C ASP A 358 27.80 -8.11 3.69
N PHE A 359 27.46 -8.73 2.54
CA PHE A 359 27.40 -10.16 2.45
C PHE A 359 28.80 -10.76 2.40
N SER A 360 29.12 -11.62 3.36
CA SER A 360 30.31 -12.45 3.37
C SER A 360 30.00 -13.89 3.79
N SER A 361 30.78 -14.81 3.28
CA SER A 361 30.67 -16.21 3.64
C SER A 361 32.05 -16.86 3.61
N LYS A 362 32.40 -17.56 4.67
CA LYS A 362 33.63 -18.31 4.81
C LYS A 362 33.33 -19.76 5.14
N MET A 363 34.06 -20.68 4.52
CA MET A 363 34.03 -22.09 4.89
C MET A 363 35.28 -22.46 5.66
N LYS A 364 35.09 -23.04 6.84
CA LYS A 364 36.15 -23.66 7.61
C LYS A 364 36.22 -25.15 7.27
N LEU A 365 37.19 -25.51 6.46
CA LEU A 365 37.30 -26.85 5.89
C LEU A 365 37.52 -27.95 6.95
N SER A 366 38.21 -27.60 8.07
CA SER A 366 38.53 -28.57 9.11
C SER A 366 37.33 -29.18 9.82
N ASP A 367 36.21 -28.45 9.90
CA ASP A 367 34.99 -28.87 10.61
C ASP A 367 33.70 -28.75 9.80
N SER A 368 33.84 -28.46 8.52
CA SER A 368 32.69 -28.25 7.60
C SER A 368 31.70 -27.18 8.07
N THR A 369 32.22 -26.12 8.70
CA THR A 369 31.43 -25.00 9.17
C THR A 369 31.48 -23.86 8.15
N TYR A 370 30.32 -23.38 7.75
CA TYR A 370 30.16 -22.14 6.99
C TYR A 370 29.84 -21.00 7.96
N GLU A 371 30.60 -19.95 7.94
CA GLU A 371 30.33 -18.70 8.62
C GLU A 371 29.73 -17.72 7.61
N PHE A 372 28.58 -17.21 7.93
CA PHE A 372 27.81 -16.32 7.05
C PHE A 372 27.51 -15.02 7.80
N THR A 373 27.77 -13.90 7.16
CA THR A 373 27.38 -12.57 7.64
C THR A 373 26.69 -11.80 6.54
N GLY A 374 25.60 -11.11 6.86
CA GLY A 374 24.91 -10.28 5.89
C GLY A 374 23.95 -9.31 6.55
N THR A 375 23.75 -8.18 5.89
CA THR A 375 22.74 -7.18 6.25
C THR A 375 21.64 -7.20 5.19
N PHE A 376 20.41 -7.36 5.66
CA PHE A 376 19.19 -7.41 4.86
C PHE A 376 18.37 -6.18 5.18
N THR A 377 17.92 -5.46 4.17
CA THR A 377 17.15 -4.23 4.32
C THR A 377 16.01 -4.19 3.32
N VAL A 378 14.81 -3.91 3.79
CA VAL A 378 13.65 -3.74 2.93
C VAL A 378 13.82 -2.51 2.05
N ARG A 379 13.66 -2.68 0.74
CA ARG A 379 13.58 -1.56 -0.19
C ARG A 379 12.17 -0.94 -0.08
N LYS A 380 12.11 0.38 -0.02
CA LYS A 380 10.86 1.13 0.07
C LYS A 380 10.51 1.73 -1.27
N VAL A 381 9.22 1.77 -1.59
CA VAL A 381 8.72 2.42 -2.81
C VAL A 381 8.46 3.90 -2.52
N PRO A 382 9.16 4.83 -3.18
CA PRO A 382 9.00 6.25 -2.92
C PRO A 382 7.64 6.76 -3.41
N ASN A 383 7.12 7.79 -2.74
CA ASN A 383 5.97 8.54 -3.23
C ASN A 383 6.33 9.33 -4.50
N HIS A 384 5.32 9.90 -5.17
CA HIS A 384 5.48 10.59 -6.45
C HIS A 384 6.44 11.80 -6.43
N ASN A 385 6.60 12.45 -5.27
CA ASN A 385 7.53 13.57 -5.10
C ASN A 385 8.96 13.11 -4.77
N ASN A 386 9.17 11.82 -4.65
CA ASN A 386 10.43 11.20 -4.25
C ASN A 386 10.96 11.71 -2.89
N THR A 387 10.06 12.22 -2.04
CA THR A 387 10.39 12.80 -0.73
C THR A 387 10.29 11.80 0.40
N LYS A 388 9.54 10.72 0.19
CA LYS A 388 9.31 9.66 1.18
C LYS A 388 9.20 8.33 0.50
N ALA A 389 9.70 7.31 1.15
CA ALA A 389 9.52 5.91 0.76
C ALA A 389 9.10 5.14 2.02
N ILE A 390 7.92 4.57 1.98
CA ILE A 390 7.29 3.85 3.09
C ILE A 390 6.86 2.48 2.61
N THR A 391 6.98 1.48 3.48
CA THR A 391 6.48 0.13 3.23
C THR A 391 5.98 -0.53 4.51
N LEU A 392 5.09 -1.51 4.38
CA LEU A 392 4.73 -2.45 5.46
C LEU A 392 5.50 -3.77 5.34
N ASN A 393 6.33 -3.91 4.29
CA ASN A 393 7.14 -5.10 4.14
C ASN A 393 8.26 -5.16 5.19
N SER A 394 8.66 -6.35 5.62
CA SER A 394 9.67 -6.59 6.64
C SER A 394 10.59 -7.75 6.28
N VAL A 395 11.76 -7.77 6.91
CA VAL A 395 12.68 -8.92 6.89
C VAL A 395 12.19 -9.93 7.92
N ASP A 396 11.53 -11.00 7.48
CA ASP A 396 10.87 -11.92 8.39
C ASP A 396 11.68 -13.18 8.70
N ARG A 397 12.17 -13.86 7.66
CA ARG A 397 12.79 -15.18 7.83
C ARG A 397 14.03 -15.34 6.96
N LEU A 398 15.05 -15.98 7.50
CA LEU A 398 16.18 -16.48 6.75
C LEU A 398 16.10 -18.01 6.71
N LEU A 399 16.10 -18.55 5.52
CA LEU A 399 16.12 -19.99 5.27
C LEU A 399 17.43 -20.40 4.59
N TYR A 400 17.91 -21.59 4.90
CA TYR A 400 19.06 -22.19 4.25
C TYR A 400 18.85 -23.67 3.94
N ARG A 401 19.57 -24.18 2.96
CA ARG A 401 19.61 -25.62 2.63
C ARG A 401 20.95 -26.02 2.03
N ASN A 402 21.20 -27.33 2.03
CA ASN A 402 22.33 -27.92 1.33
C ASN A 402 21.91 -28.32 -0.09
N GLY A 403 22.54 -27.72 -1.09
CA GLY A 403 22.27 -27.99 -2.50
C GLY A 403 20.84 -27.63 -2.93
N GLU A 404 20.49 -27.97 -4.16
CA GLU A 404 19.19 -27.61 -4.74
C GLU A 404 18.04 -28.48 -4.21
N SER A 405 18.30 -29.70 -3.79
CA SER A 405 17.29 -30.67 -3.35
C SER A 405 17.17 -30.79 -1.82
N GLY A 406 18.00 -30.10 -1.07
CA GLY A 406 17.98 -30.13 0.40
C GLY A 406 16.70 -29.49 0.96
N GLU A 407 16.28 -29.95 2.14
CA GLU A 407 15.19 -29.32 2.87
C GLU A 407 15.58 -27.93 3.37
N TRP A 408 14.67 -26.97 3.22
CA TRP A 408 14.86 -25.62 3.75
C TRP A 408 14.74 -25.62 5.27
N LYS A 409 15.72 -25.05 5.95
CA LYS A 409 15.78 -24.88 7.40
C LYS A 409 15.76 -23.40 7.74
N GLN A 410 14.98 -23.01 8.73
CA GLN A 410 14.92 -21.65 9.22
C GLN A 410 16.06 -21.38 10.21
N VAL A 411 16.70 -20.20 10.09
CA VAL A 411 17.79 -19.78 10.98
C VAL A 411 17.27 -19.29 12.32
N ASN A 412 16.11 -18.63 12.32
CA ASN A 412 15.47 -18.05 13.50
C ASN A 412 14.18 -18.78 13.86
N ASP A 413 13.89 -18.90 15.14
CA ASP A 413 12.69 -19.61 15.64
C ASP A 413 11.40 -18.81 15.43
N LYS A 414 11.51 -17.49 15.23
CA LYS A 414 10.38 -16.56 15.03
C LYS A 414 10.68 -15.67 13.85
N ASP A 415 9.62 -15.15 13.25
CA ASP A 415 9.73 -14.08 12.27
C ASP A 415 10.30 -12.83 12.92
N TRP A 416 11.17 -12.13 12.22
CA TRP A 416 11.84 -10.95 12.78
C TRP A 416 10.96 -9.71 12.72
N GLY A 417 10.25 -9.49 11.60
CA GLY A 417 9.38 -8.32 11.41
C GLY A 417 10.13 -6.99 11.46
N GLU A 418 11.37 -6.94 10.97
CA GLU A 418 12.24 -5.77 11.06
C GLU A 418 12.46 -5.11 9.70
N GLU A 419 12.67 -3.78 9.68
CA GLU A 419 13.04 -3.05 8.47
C GLU A 419 14.42 -3.45 7.95
N SER A 420 15.36 -3.70 8.85
CA SER A 420 16.73 -4.10 8.52
C SER A 420 17.29 -5.04 9.58
N ARG A 421 17.95 -6.09 9.12
CA ARG A 421 18.54 -7.10 10.00
C ARG A 421 19.95 -7.42 9.57
N THR A 422 20.90 -7.30 10.49
CA THR A 422 22.26 -7.85 10.35
C THR A 422 22.35 -9.16 11.10
N ILE A 423 22.82 -10.19 10.42
CA ILE A 423 23.03 -11.51 11.02
C ILE A 423 24.48 -11.97 10.83
N SER A 424 24.95 -12.78 11.79
CA SER A 424 26.11 -13.63 11.65
C SER A 424 25.72 -15.02 12.16
N HIS A 425 25.85 -16.02 11.32
CA HIS A 425 25.39 -17.37 11.64
C HIS A 425 26.36 -18.43 11.11
N GLN A 426 26.53 -19.51 11.87
CA GLN A 426 27.36 -20.63 11.49
C GLN A 426 26.50 -21.85 11.16
N PHE A 427 26.73 -22.44 9.98
CA PHE A 427 26.04 -23.62 9.50
C PHE A 427 27.01 -24.82 9.49
N LYS A 428 26.58 -25.95 10.02
CA LYS A 428 27.25 -27.23 9.79
C LYS A 428 26.65 -27.92 8.59
N LEU A 429 27.45 -28.04 7.53
CA LEU A 429 27.07 -28.70 6.29
C LEU A 429 28.18 -29.68 5.88
N PRO A 430 27.89 -30.70 5.05
CA PRO A 430 28.93 -31.55 4.49
C PRO A 430 29.99 -30.73 3.77
N LYS A 431 31.24 -31.20 3.81
CA LYS A 431 32.40 -30.50 3.24
C LYS A 431 32.20 -30.05 1.76
N ASN A 432 31.43 -30.84 1.02
CA ASN A 432 31.15 -30.58 -0.40
C ASN A 432 29.79 -29.91 -0.63
N ALA A 433 29.16 -29.42 0.43
CA ALA A 433 27.84 -28.82 0.31
C ALA A 433 27.88 -27.48 -0.44
N MET A 434 26.88 -27.25 -1.24
CA MET A 434 26.55 -25.91 -1.76
C MET A 434 25.46 -25.32 -0.86
N LEU A 435 25.85 -24.39 0.00
CA LEU A 435 24.89 -23.68 0.84
C LEU A 435 24.04 -22.76 -0.04
N GLN A 436 22.74 -23.00 -0.05
CA GLN A 436 21.77 -22.06 -0.57
C GLN A 436 21.02 -21.42 0.58
N TRP A 437 20.71 -20.13 0.43
CA TRP A 437 19.92 -19.40 1.39
C TRP A 437 18.98 -18.41 0.68
N LYS A 438 17.90 -18.08 1.35
CA LYS A 438 16.95 -17.07 0.91
C LYS A 438 16.37 -16.33 2.10
N VAL A 439 16.02 -15.08 1.88
CA VAL A 439 15.28 -14.26 2.83
C VAL A 439 13.81 -14.24 2.40
N ILE A 440 12.92 -14.37 3.34
CA ILE A 440 11.48 -14.25 3.12
C ILE A 440 11.00 -13.00 3.84
N ASP A 441 10.15 -12.27 3.17
CA ASP A 441 9.53 -11.05 3.66
C ASP A 441 8.07 -11.25 4.08
N ALA A 442 7.45 -10.17 4.61
CA ALA A 442 6.06 -10.17 5.09
C ALA A 442 5.02 -9.86 4.01
N SER A 443 5.41 -9.71 2.74
CA SER A 443 4.47 -9.34 1.66
C SER A 443 3.47 -10.45 1.28
N GLY A 444 3.58 -11.60 1.90
CA GLY A 444 2.65 -12.73 1.78
C GLY A 444 3.20 -13.91 1.01
N THR A 445 3.64 -13.75 -0.21
CA THR A 445 4.21 -14.81 -1.06
C THR A 445 5.54 -14.45 -1.68
N ALA A 446 5.96 -13.20 -1.59
CA ALA A 446 7.22 -12.76 -2.16
C ALA A 446 8.39 -13.38 -1.40
N GLU A 447 9.26 -14.03 -2.14
CA GLU A 447 10.52 -14.53 -1.62
C GLU A 447 11.65 -13.64 -2.13
N SER A 448 12.55 -13.28 -1.24
CA SER A 448 13.80 -12.68 -1.67
C SER A 448 14.57 -13.65 -2.55
N LYS A 449 15.41 -13.09 -3.42
CA LYS A 449 16.28 -13.85 -4.30
C LYS A 449 17.03 -14.95 -3.53
N THR A 450 17.02 -16.18 -4.07
CA THR A 450 17.82 -17.27 -3.57
C THR A 450 19.29 -17.07 -3.93
N TYR A 451 20.17 -17.20 -2.97
CA TYR A 451 21.61 -17.07 -3.14
C TYR A 451 22.29 -18.42 -2.91
N THR A 452 23.35 -18.67 -3.66
CA THR A 452 24.14 -19.89 -3.55
C THR A 452 25.58 -19.53 -3.15
N ILE A 453 26.06 -20.16 -2.11
CA ILE A 453 27.45 -20.06 -1.64
C ILE A 453 28.16 -21.33 -2.07
N GLY A 454 29.41 -21.20 -2.49
CA GLY A 454 30.21 -22.31 -3.01
C GLY A 454 30.01 -22.59 -4.49
N GLY A 455 29.14 -21.86 -5.14
CA GLY A 455 28.90 -21.91 -6.58
C GLY A 455 29.29 -20.62 -7.28
N VAL A 456 28.54 -20.29 -8.31
CA VAL A 456 28.75 -19.11 -9.13
C VAL A 456 27.46 -18.32 -9.29
N ARG A 457 27.58 -17.02 -9.53
CA ARG A 457 26.45 -16.12 -9.84
C ARG A 457 26.49 -15.72 -11.31
N ASP A 458 25.32 -15.36 -11.83
CA ASP A 458 25.15 -14.81 -13.17
C ASP A 458 25.82 -15.66 -14.27
N PRO A 459 25.63 -16.99 -14.29
CA PRO A 459 26.24 -17.83 -15.28
C PRO A 459 25.64 -17.52 -16.66
N LYS A 460 26.50 -17.27 -17.66
CA LYS A 460 26.10 -16.92 -19.04
C LYS A 460 26.88 -17.76 -20.06
N ALA A 461 26.20 -18.16 -21.13
CA ALA A 461 26.79 -18.78 -22.27
C ALA A 461 26.53 -17.92 -23.51
N GLY A 462 27.55 -17.30 -24.06
CA GLY A 462 27.50 -16.52 -25.30
C GLY A 462 27.89 -17.41 -26.48
N ILE A 463 26.95 -17.66 -27.40
CA ILE A 463 27.12 -18.61 -28.52
C ILE A 463 27.66 -17.91 -29.77
N ASN A 464 28.74 -18.44 -30.35
CA ASN A 464 29.23 -18.06 -31.64
C ASN A 464 29.04 -19.22 -32.64
N ARG A 465 28.02 -19.12 -33.49
CA ARG A 465 27.65 -20.14 -34.47
C ARG A 465 28.67 -20.31 -35.60
N ARG A 466 29.35 -19.23 -35.99
CA ARG A 466 30.35 -19.28 -37.08
C ARG A 466 31.59 -20.08 -36.71
N THR A 467 31.99 -20.03 -35.45
CA THR A 467 33.19 -20.70 -34.94
C THR A 467 32.87 -21.96 -34.16
N GLN A 468 31.60 -22.35 -34.10
CA GLN A 468 31.12 -23.46 -33.26
C GLN A 468 31.71 -23.41 -31.85
N SER A 469 31.65 -22.22 -31.22
CA SER A 469 32.20 -22.00 -29.91
C SER A 469 31.19 -21.34 -28.97
N ALA A 470 31.35 -21.54 -27.66
CA ALA A 470 30.62 -20.83 -26.65
C ALA A 470 31.58 -20.22 -25.64
N LYS A 471 31.35 -18.96 -25.32
CA LYS A 471 32.04 -18.26 -24.23
C LYS A 471 31.17 -18.36 -22.96
N PHE A 472 31.67 -19.07 -21.97
CA PHE A 472 31.05 -19.19 -20.67
C PHE A 472 31.63 -18.11 -19.75
N SER A 473 30.80 -17.50 -18.96
CA SER A 473 31.20 -16.51 -17.95
C SER A 473 30.33 -16.62 -16.72
N PHE A 474 30.88 -16.31 -15.58
CA PHE A 474 30.18 -16.30 -14.28
C PHE A 474 30.88 -15.34 -13.33
N THR A 475 30.22 -14.99 -12.24
CA THR A 475 30.81 -14.30 -11.13
C THR A 475 30.96 -15.28 -9.96
N PRO A 476 32.12 -15.42 -9.32
CA PRO A 476 32.23 -16.18 -8.08
C PRO A 476 31.16 -15.75 -7.09
N ALA A 477 30.49 -16.70 -6.43
CA ALA A 477 29.36 -16.39 -5.57
C ALA A 477 29.78 -15.50 -4.38
N THR A 478 30.94 -15.80 -3.80
CA THR A 478 31.58 -14.95 -2.80
C THR A 478 33.10 -15.18 -2.84
N PRO A 479 33.90 -14.14 -2.72
CA PRO A 479 35.36 -14.28 -2.73
C PRO A 479 35.90 -15.06 -1.51
N ASP A 480 35.11 -15.22 -0.45
CA ASP A 480 35.52 -15.79 0.84
C ASP A 480 35.04 -17.24 1.09
N THR A 481 34.54 -17.94 0.05
CA THR A 481 34.01 -19.32 0.22
C THR A 481 35.10 -20.37 0.42
N GLY A 482 36.37 -20.04 0.26
CA GLY A 482 37.49 -20.98 0.24
C GLY A 482 37.63 -21.72 -1.10
N ILE A 483 36.80 -21.46 -2.09
CA ILE A 483 36.98 -21.95 -3.45
C ILE A 483 38.10 -21.17 -4.11
N VAL A 484 39.11 -21.89 -4.59
CA VAL A 484 40.32 -21.32 -5.20
C VAL A 484 40.40 -21.57 -6.70
N ARG A 485 39.65 -22.53 -7.21
CA ARG A 485 39.60 -22.86 -8.65
C ARG A 485 38.22 -23.31 -9.07
N TYR A 486 37.97 -23.34 -10.39
CA TYR A 486 36.72 -23.76 -10.98
C TYR A 486 36.92 -24.79 -12.08
N LYS A 487 35.90 -25.60 -12.34
CA LYS A 487 35.76 -26.51 -13.46
C LYS A 487 34.47 -26.19 -14.21
N LEU A 488 34.52 -26.30 -15.53
CA LEU A 488 33.36 -26.22 -16.42
C LEU A 488 33.05 -27.60 -16.96
N ARG A 489 31.80 -28.00 -16.93
CA ARG A 489 31.32 -29.18 -17.66
C ARG A 489 30.35 -28.74 -18.73
N VAL A 490 30.56 -29.19 -19.95
CA VAL A 490 29.61 -29.07 -21.05
C VAL A 490 29.30 -30.50 -21.52
N ASP A 491 28.07 -30.93 -21.32
CA ASP A 491 27.64 -32.32 -21.40
C ASP A 491 28.59 -33.23 -20.58
N ASP A 492 29.34 -34.12 -21.23
CA ASP A 492 30.29 -35.01 -20.56
C ASP A 492 31.73 -34.47 -20.54
N LYS A 493 31.98 -33.35 -21.20
CA LYS A 493 33.33 -32.78 -21.31
C LYS A 493 33.62 -31.84 -20.14
N VAL A 494 34.62 -32.16 -19.33
CA VAL A 494 35.10 -31.35 -18.21
C VAL A 494 36.33 -30.54 -18.62
N CYS A 495 36.36 -29.27 -18.30
CA CYS A 495 37.45 -28.33 -18.52
C CYS A 495 37.91 -27.71 -17.19
N GLU A 496 39.19 -27.70 -16.91
CA GLU A 496 39.78 -27.00 -15.78
C GLU A 496 39.87 -25.51 -16.11
N LEU A 497 39.30 -24.66 -15.28
CA LEU A 497 39.31 -23.21 -15.47
C LEU A 497 40.39 -22.51 -14.64
N GLY A 498 40.96 -23.19 -13.65
CA GLY A 498 41.80 -22.55 -12.65
C GLY A 498 41.00 -21.46 -11.89
N GLU A 499 41.61 -20.29 -11.75
CA GLU A 499 40.99 -19.12 -11.08
C GLU A 499 40.11 -18.28 -12.03
N GLN A 500 40.01 -18.67 -13.29
CA GLN A 500 39.31 -17.89 -14.31
C GLN A 500 37.80 -18.02 -14.18
N SER A 501 37.09 -16.89 -14.30
CA SER A 501 35.64 -16.81 -14.35
C SER A 501 35.08 -16.73 -15.79
N THR A 502 35.93 -16.87 -16.80
CA THR A 502 35.53 -16.91 -18.21
C THR A 502 36.31 -18.00 -18.95
N TYR A 503 35.62 -18.69 -19.85
CA TYR A 503 36.25 -19.73 -20.67
C TYR A 503 35.55 -19.84 -22.03
N THR A 504 36.34 -20.04 -23.11
CA THR A 504 35.78 -20.28 -24.41
C THR A 504 36.06 -21.71 -24.83
N LEU A 505 35.00 -22.47 -25.05
CA LEU A 505 35.06 -23.83 -25.58
C LEU A 505 34.74 -23.78 -27.08
N SER A 506 35.62 -24.36 -27.92
CA SER A 506 35.44 -24.47 -29.36
C SER A 506 35.18 -25.91 -29.79
N GLY A 507 34.64 -26.10 -31.00
CA GLY A 507 34.35 -27.41 -31.55
C GLY A 507 33.11 -28.04 -30.91
N ILE A 508 32.13 -27.24 -30.54
CA ILE A 508 30.85 -27.72 -29.99
C ILE A 508 29.99 -28.22 -31.15
N SER A 509 29.50 -29.45 -31.06
CA SER A 509 28.62 -30.05 -32.06
C SER A 509 27.30 -29.31 -32.22
N ASN A 510 26.58 -29.55 -33.30
CA ASN A 510 25.21 -29.06 -33.39
C ASN A 510 24.30 -29.85 -32.46
N GLY A 511 23.39 -29.16 -31.80
CA GLY A 511 22.45 -29.77 -30.86
C GLY A 511 22.19 -28.91 -29.61
N ARG A 512 21.42 -29.49 -28.72
CA ARG A 512 21.16 -28.90 -27.40
C ARG A 512 22.21 -29.43 -26.42
N HIS A 513 22.81 -28.52 -25.68
CA HIS A 513 23.88 -28.80 -24.73
C HIS A 513 23.48 -28.34 -23.33
N THR A 514 23.97 -29.03 -22.31
CA THR A 514 23.91 -28.64 -20.92
C THR A 514 25.28 -28.17 -20.45
N TRP A 515 25.31 -27.30 -19.45
CA TRP A 515 26.57 -26.91 -18.85
C TRP A 515 26.42 -26.63 -17.35
N ALA A 516 27.53 -26.86 -16.64
CA ALA A 516 27.59 -26.72 -15.19
C ALA A 516 28.98 -26.25 -14.75
N ILE A 517 29.05 -25.62 -13.59
CA ILE A 517 30.31 -25.18 -12.92
C ILE A 517 30.48 -25.96 -11.63
N GLN A 518 31.74 -26.26 -11.28
CA GLN A 518 32.14 -26.87 -10.01
C GLN A 518 33.24 -26.05 -9.40
N GLY A 519 33.13 -25.74 -8.10
CA GLY A 519 34.20 -25.10 -7.32
C GLY A 519 35.19 -26.13 -6.77
N VAL A 520 36.46 -25.77 -6.67
CA VAL A 520 37.55 -26.57 -6.06
C VAL A 520 38.12 -25.80 -4.89
N TYR A 521 38.11 -26.40 -3.71
CA TYR A 521 38.67 -25.83 -2.49
C TYR A 521 40.19 -25.93 -2.47
N SER A 522 40.86 -25.18 -1.57
CA SER A 522 42.32 -25.16 -1.41
C SER A 522 42.89 -26.52 -1.03
N ASP A 523 42.12 -27.40 -0.37
CA ASP A 523 42.51 -28.75 0.01
C ASP A 523 42.23 -29.78 -1.12
N GLY A 524 41.76 -29.34 -2.29
CA GLY A 524 41.47 -30.19 -3.44
C GLY A 524 40.09 -30.83 -3.42
N SER A 525 39.31 -30.66 -2.35
CA SER A 525 37.90 -31.09 -2.35
C SER A 525 37.08 -30.22 -3.31
N VAL A 526 35.92 -30.72 -3.72
CA VAL A 526 35.08 -30.07 -4.74
C VAL A 526 33.65 -29.90 -4.25
N THR A 527 32.98 -28.87 -4.77
CA THR A 527 31.52 -28.72 -4.62
C THR A 527 30.76 -29.72 -5.48
N ASP A 528 29.46 -29.84 -5.29
CA ASP A 528 28.61 -30.41 -6.33
C ASP A 528 28.67 -29.58 -7.62
N TRP A 529 28.29 -30.19 -8.74
CA TRP A 529 28.11 -29.47 -9.98
C TRP A 529 26.88 -28.57 -9.90
N LEU A 530 27.07 -27.27 -10.10
CA LEU A 530 25.98 -26.30 -10.25
C LEU A 530 25.50 -26.29 -11.70
N PRO A 531 24.28 -26.77 -12.02
CA PRO A 531 23.71 -26.63 -13.35
C PRO A 531 23.52 -25.14 -13.66
N CYS A 532 24.09 -24.68 -14.78
CA CYS A 532 24.04 -23.28 -15.20
C CYS A 532 23.06 -23.04 -16.36
N GLY A 533 22.47 -24.10 -16.90
CA GLY A 533 21.47 -24.03 -17.95
C GLY A 533 21.77 -24.84 -19.20
N THR A 534 21.04 -24.52 -20.26
CA THR A 534 21.18 -25.18 -21.56
C THR A 534 21.38 -24.13 -22.68
N PHE A 535 22.03 -24.53 -23.76
CA PHE A 535 22.11 -23.73 -24.97
C PHE A 535 22.01 -24.61 -26.23
N THR A 536 21.70 -24.01 -27.37
CA THR A 536 21.63 -24.73 -28.64
C THR A 536 22.70 -24.19 -29.58
N MET A 537 23.56 -25.10 -30.07
CA MET A 537 24.51 -24.83 -31.15
C MET A 537 23.89 -25.28 -32.46
N GLN A 538 23.93 -24.41 -33.45
CA GLN A 538 23.47 -24.71 -34.81
C GLN A 538 24.39 -23.97 -35.75
N SER A 539 25.17 -24.72 -36.55
CA SER A 539 26.01 -24.13 -37.60
C SER A 539 25.12 -23.46 -38.66
N ASN A 540 25.54 -22.31 -39.11
CA ASN A 540 24.88 -21.61 -40.22
C ASN A 540 25.06 -22.40 -41.51
#